data_0816323f618dd7e7202bcdaa90295158
#
_entry.id   0816323f618dd7e7202bcdaa90295158
#
_cell.length_a   1.000
_cell.length_b   1.000
_cell.length_c   1.000
_cell.angle_alpha   90.00
_cell.angle_beta   90.00
_cell.angle_gamma   90.00
#
_symmetry.space_group_name_H-M   'P 1'
#
loop_
_entity.id
_entity.type
_entity.pdbx_description
1 polymer ?
#
loop_
_entity_poly.entity_id
_entity_poly.type
_entity_poly.pdbx_seq_one_letter_code
_entity_poly.pdbx_strand_id
1 'polypeptide(L)'
;MLNQHEIMQTIQMIDQQHLDVRTITMGISLLSCAHSEVKAACDNIYDKITRYAEKLVTTGEAIEKEFGIPIVNKRISVTPIALVAAAARTDNYAPFAAALDRAAKATGVNFIGGFSALVQKGMTEADRILIRSIPEALSTTDIVCSSVNVGSTKAGIDMDAVAMMGRTIKELAERTADRGGFGCAKLVVFCNAVEDNPFMAGAFHGVGEPERVINVGVSGPGVVHHALQSVRGQPFDVVAETIKKTAFRITRMGQLVAQEASRRLDTPFGIVDLSLAPTPAVGDSVARILEEMGLEVCGTHGTTAALALLNDAVKKGGVMASSSVGGLSGAFIPVSEDEGMIAAARSGALALDKLEAMTCVCSVGLDMIAVPGDTSAQTISAIIADEAAIGMVNSKTTAVRIIPAPGCGVGDTVEFGGLLGSAPVQPVHPFSADAFVARGGRIPAPMQSLKN
;
A
#
# COMPACT_ATOMS: atom_id res chain seq x y z
N MET A 1 -30.05 16.70 -14.15
CA MET A 1 -30.51 15.52 -14.91
C MET A 1 -29.27 14.77 -15.34
N LEU A 2 -29.17 13.48 -15.01
CA LEU A 2 -28.11 12.62 -15.54
C LEU A 2 -28.35 12.49 -17.06
N ASN A 3 -27.35 12.83 -17.84
CA ASN A 3 -27.39 12.68 -19.29
C ASN A 3 -27.29 11.20 -19.63
N GLN A 4 -28.09 10.70 -20.57
CA GLN A 4 -28.07 9.31 -21.01
C GLN A 4 -26.66 8.86 -21.42
N HIS A 5 -25.89 9.75 -22.01
CA HIS A 5 -24.50 9.52 -22.39
C HIS A 5 -23.58 9.26 -21.16
N GLU A 6 -23.75 10.01 -20.07
CA GLU A 6 -22.99 9.82 -18.83
C GLU A 6 -23.31 8.49 -18.13
N ILE A 7 -24.58 8.09 -18.17
CA ILE A 7 -25.01 6.77 -17.65
C ILE A 7 -24.33 5.65 -18.43
N MET A 8 -24.36 5.71 -19.79
CA MET A 8 -23.72 4.71 -20.62
C MET A 8 -22.20 4.65 -20.42
N GLN A 9 -21.53 5.81 -20.26
CA GLN A 9 -20.11 5.85 -19.95
C GLN A 9 -19.80 5.18 -18.61
N THR A 10 -20.62 5.41 -17.59
CA THR A 10 -20.43 4.78 -16.26
C THR A 10 -20.56 3.25 -16.36
N ILE A 11 -21.55 2.76 -17.09
CA ILE A 11 -21.73 1.31 -17.31
C ILE A 11 -20.50 0.73 -18.01
N GLN A 12 -20.00 1.40 -19.06
CA GLN A 12 -18.80 0.95 -19.77
C GLN A 12 -17.55 0.93 -18.88
N MET A 13 -17.39 1.93 -17.99
CA MET A 13 -16.27 1.98 -17.05
C MET A 13 -16.27 0.77 -16.12
N ILE A 14 -17.44 0.33 -15.67
CA ILE A 14 -17.57 -0.82 -14.75
C ILE A 14 -17.44 -2.14 -15.53
N ASP A 15 -18.22 -2.31 -16.59
CA ASP A 15 -18.38 -3.60 -17.29
C ASP A 15 -17.20 -3.98 -18.21
N GLN A 16 -16.54 -2.96 -18.81
CA GLN A 16 -15.51 -3.18 -19.84
C GLN A 16 -14.13 -2.64 -19.47
N GLN A 17 -14.03 -1.70 -18.53
CA GLN A 17 -12.80 -0.97 -18.26
C GLN A 17 -12.26 -1.20 -16.84
N HIS A 18 -12.77 -2.20 -16.13
CA HIS A 18 -12.31 -2.63 -14.81
C HIS A 18 -12.34 -1.53 -13.73
N LEU A 19 -13.33 -0.61 -13.78
CA LEU A 19 -13.57 0.30 -12.65
C LEU A 19 -14.04 -0.49 -11.45
N ASP A 20 -13.33 -0.39 -10.34
CA ASP A 20 -13.73 -0.98 -9.07
C ASP A 20 -13.58 -0.01 -7.89
N VAL A 21 -14.38 -0.27 -6.85
CA VAL A 21 -14.07 0.18 -5.50
C VAL A 21 -13.16 -0.89 -4.90
N ARG A 22 -11.86 -0.61 -4.87
CA ARG A 22 -10.86 -1.56 -4.42
C ARG A 22 -11.07 -1.96 -2.97
N THR A 23 -11.52 -1.03 -2.14
CA THR A 23 -11.78 -1.33 -0.73
C THR A 23 -12.74 -0.34 -0.08
N ILE A 24 -13.58 -0.84 0.82
CA ILE A 24 -14.14 -0.06 1.93
C ILE A 24 -13.37 -0.46 3.18
N THR A 25 -12.70 0.50 3.82
CA THR A 25 -11.87 0.27 5.00
C THR A 25 -12.44 1.03 6.19
N MET A 26 -12.72 0.31 7.28
CA MET A 26 -13.07 0.93 8.55
C MET A 26 -11.81 1.14 9.38
N GLY A 27 -11.48 2.40 9.66
CA GLY A 27 -10.47 2.76 10.65
C GLY A 27 -11.08 2.68 12.06
N ILE A 28 -10.37 2.07 13.01
CA ILE A 28 -10.84 1.90 14.41
C ILE A 28 -9.70 2.24 15.36
N SER A 29 -9.93 3.23 16.24
CA SER A 29 -9.02 3.54 17.34
C SER A 29 -9.07 2.43 18.39
N LEU A 30 -7.89 1.89 18.74
CA LEU A 30 -7.72 0.87 19.79
C LEU A 30 -7.07 1.43 21.06
N LEU A 31 -6.88 2.74 21.19
CA LEU A 31 -6.20 3.34 22.35
C LEU A 31 -6.88 2.97 23.67
N SER A 32 -8.22 2.90 23.69
CA SER A 32 -8.98 2.51 24.88
C SER A 32 -8.88 1.02 25.24
N CYS A 33 -8.26 0.20 24.39
CA CYS A 33 -8.07 -1.24 24.63
C CYS A 33 -6.79 -1.55 25.39
N ALA A 34 -5.91 -0.55 25.61
CA ALA A 34 -4.65 -0.74 26.31
C ALA A 34 -4.87 -1.29 27.73
N HIS A 35 -4.10 -2.32 28.10
CA HIS A 35 -4.16 -2.94 29.43
C HIS A 35 -2.81 -3.57 29.78
N SER A 36 -2.49 -3.64 31.08
CA SER A 36 -1.23 -4.24 31.54
C SER A 36 -1.17 -5.76 31.36
N GLU A 37 -2.32 -6.42 31.38
CA GLU A 37 -2.46 -7.86 31.13
C GLU A 37 -2.75 -8.11 29.65
N VAL A 38 -1.92 -8.91 28.98
CA VAL A 38 -2.00 -9.21 27.54
C VAL A 38 -3.37 -9.77 27.16
N LYS A 39 -3.88 -10.74 27.95
CA LYS A 39 -5.18 -11.37 27.68
C LYS A 39 -6.30 -10.33 27.69
N ALA A 40 -6.35 -9.48 28.69
CA ALA A 40 -7.38 -8.45 28.81
C ALA A 40 -7.31 -7.43 27.65
N ALA A 41 -6.10 -6.99 27.26
CA ALA A 41 -5.91 -6.13 26.11
C ALA A 41 -6.41 -6.80 24.81
N CYS A 42 -6.05 -8.08 24.58
CA CYS A 42 -6.48 -8.84 23.41
C CYS A 42 -8.01 -9.07 23.38
N ASP A 43 -8.63 -9.33 24.53
CA ASP A 43 -10.08 -9.46 24.62
C ASP A 43 -10.78 -8.12 24.32
N ASN A 44 -10.29 -6.99 24.88
CA ASN A 44 -10.80 -5.66 24.58
C ASN A 44 -10.69 -5.31 23.08
N ILE A 45 -9.58 -5.65 22.43
CA ILE A 45 -9.35 -5.45 21.00
C ILE A 45 -10.38 -6.25 20.20
N TYR A 46 -10.52 -7.53 20.50
CA TYR A 46 -11.47 -8.41 19.81
C TYR A 46 -12.92 -7.89 19.93
N ASP A 47 -13.36 -7.57 21.15
CA ASP A 47 -14.71 -7.11 21.40
C ASP A 47 -15.00 -5.76 20.71
N LYS A 48 -14.03 -4.85 20.71
CA LYS A 48 -14.19 -3.54 20.06
C LYS A 48 -14.29 -3.66 18.55
N ILE A 49 -13.39 -4.43 17.92
CA ILE A 49 -13.39 -4.62 16.47
C ILE A 49 -14.67 -5.31 16.02
N THR A 50 -15.03 -6.43 16.65
CA THR A 50 -16.22 -7.20 16.26
C THR A 50 -17.51 -6.40 16.42
N ARG A 51 -17.63 -5.58 17.46
CA ARG A 51 -18.77 -4.70 17.66
C ARG A 51 -18.87 -3.59 16.60
N TYR A 52 -17.74 -2.94 16.24
CA TYR A 52 -17.78 -1.80 15.33
C TYR A 52 -17.91 -2.24 13.87
N ALA A 53 -17.26 -3.34 13.49
CA ALA A 53 -17.24 -3.83 12.13
C ALA A 53 -18.29 -4.92 11.83
N GLU A 54 -19.21 -5.23 12.76
CA GLU A 54 -20.23 -6.27 12.63
C GLU A 54 -20.97 -6.23 11.28
N LYS A 55 -21.28 -5.04 10.79
CA LYS A 55 -22.09 -4.83 9.58
C LYS A 55 -21.26 -4.39 8.37
N LEU A 56 -19.94 -4.31 8.49
CA LEU A 56 -19.07 -3.76 7.43
C LEU A 56 -19.19 -4.54 6.12
N VAL A 57 -19.03 -5.86 6.19
CA VAL A 57 -19.06 -6.75 5.02
C VAL A 57 -20.43 -6.77 4.37
N THR A 58 -21.48 -7.03 5.15
CA THR A 58 -22.86 -7.09 4.62
C THR A 58 -23.32 -5.76 4.04
N THR A 59 -22.89 -4.63 4.61
CA THR A 59 -23.15 -3.30 4.06
C THR A 59 -22.43 -3.09 2.73
N GLY A 60 -21.15 -3.48 2.64
CA GLY A 60 -20.40 -3.41 1.38
C GLY A 60 -21.05 -4.25 0.26
N GLU A 61 -21.45 -5.48 0.56
CA GLU A 61 -22.14 -6.37 -0.39
C GLU A 61 -23.51 -5.80 -0.82
N ALA A 62 -24.25 -5.20 0.09
CA ALA A 62 -25.52 -4.57 -0.22
C ALA A 62 -25.35 -3.35 -1.14
N ILE A 63 -24.33 -2.52 -0.91
CA ILE A 63 -24.02 -1.36 -1.78
C ILE A 63 -23.57 -1.84 -3.16
N GLU A 64 -22.69 -2.83 -3.23
CA GLU A 64 -22.23 -3.45 -4.47
C GLU A 64 -23.42 -3.94 -5.32
N LYS A 65 -24.34 -4.69 -4.71
CA LYS A 65 -25.53 -5.21 -5.37
C LYS A 65 -26.48 -4.10 -5.84
N GLU A 66 -26.64 -3.04 -5.04
CA GLU A 66 -27.57 -1.95 -5.35
C GLU A 66 -27.04 -1.02 -6.43
N PHE A 67 -25.74 -0.70 -6.39
CA PHE A 67 -25.12 0.26 -7.31
C PHE A 67 -24.53 -0.40 -8.55
N GLY A 68 -24.35 -1.73 -8.54
CA GLY A 68 -23.69 -2.45 -9.61
C GLY A 68 -22.19 -2.15 -9.74
N ILE A 69 -21.58 -1.56 -8.69
CA ILE A 69 -20.15 -1.21 -8.66
C ILE A 69 -19.43 -2.28 -7.85
N PRO A 70 -18.46 -3.02 -8.41
CA PRO A 70 -17.70 -4.02 -7.66
C PRO A 70 -16.99 -3.41 -6.46
N ILE A 71 -17.12 -4.03 -5.28
CA ILE A 71 -16.42 -3.65 -4.06
C ILE A 71 -15.54 -4.84 -3.66
N VAL A 72 -14.29 -4.83 -4.13
CA VAL A 72 -13.41 -6.00 -4.14
C VAL A 72 -13.04 -6.45 -2.73
N ASN A 73 -12.71 -5.50 -1.84
CA ASN A 73 -12.31 -5.79 -0.47
C ASN A 73 -13.12 -4.99 0.55
N LYS A 74 -13.32 -5.60 1.72
CA LYS A 74 -13.78 -4.96 2.94
C LYS A 74 -12.66 -5.15 3.96
N ARG A 75 -12.12 -4.06 4.53
CA ARG A 75 -10.91 -4.08 5.36
C ARG A 75 -11.10 -3.34 6.66
N ILE A 76 -10.22 -3.61 7.61
CA ILE A 76 -10.09 -2.85 8.86
C ILE A 76 -8.66 -2.34 8.96
N SER A 77 -8.49 -1.09 9.40
CA SER A 77 -7.22 -0.56 9.86
C SER A 77 -7.36 -0.14 11.33
N VAL A 78 -6.35 -0.43 12.14
CA VAL A 78 -6.39 -0.10 13.57
C VAL A 78 -5.21 0.75 13.98
N THR A 79 -5.33 1.39 15.15
CA THR A 79 -4.21 2.09 15.79
C THR A 79 -2.96 1.21 15.82
N PRO A 80 -1.76 1.72 15.50
CA PRO A 80 -0.52 0.96 15.58
C PRO A 80 -0.41 0.20 16.88
N ILE A 81 -0.31 -1.12 16.81
CA ILE A 81 -0.34 -2.00 18.00
C ILE A 81 0.83 -1.70 18.95
N ALA A 82 1.97 -1.22 18.44
CA ALA A 82 3.08 -0.81 19.32
C ALA A 82 2.65 0.23 20.38
N LEU A 83 1.70 1.12 20.04
CA LEU A 83 1.18 2.12 20.97
C LEU A 83 0.22 1.51 22.00
N VAL A 84 -0.63 0.59 21.58
CA VAL A 84 -1.64 -0.06 22.43
C VAL A 84 -0.99 -1.06 23.36
N ALA A 85 -0.09 -1.89 22.83
CA ALA A 85 0.60 -2.94 23.55
C ALA A 85 1.72 -2.42 24.49
N ALA A 86 2.11 -1.15 24.38
CA ALA A 86 3.12 -0.54 25.25
C ALA A 86 2.77 -0.63 26.76
N ALA A 87 1.49 -0.70 27.09
CA ALA A 87 1.03 -0.88 28.48
C ALA A 87 1.15 -2.33 28.96
N ALA A 88 1.26 -3.31 28.07
CA ALA A 88 1.27 -4.73 28.41
C ALA A 88 2.65 -5.19 28.92
N ARG A 89 2.63 -6.07 29.91
CA ARG A 89 3.85 -6.66 30.49
C ARG A 89 4.23 -7.93 29.73
N THR A 90 4.86 -7.77 28.59
CA THR A 90 5.31 -8.86 27.74
C THR A 90 6.45 -8.44 26.83
N ASP A 91 7.25 -9.37 26.40
CA ASP A 91 8.34 -9.22 25.43
C ASP A 91 7.98 -9.79 24.03
N ASN A 92 6.71 -10.21 23.84
CA ASN A 92 6.20 -10.74 22.58
C ASN A 92 4.78 -10.22 22.31
N TYR A 93 4.58 -9.61 21.14
CA TYR A 93 3.28 -9.08 20.70
C TYR A 93 2.54 -9.97 19.69
N ALA A 94 3.03 -11.16 19.37
CA ALA A 94 2.29 -12.12 18.53
C ALA A 94 0.85 -12.42 19.02
N PRO A 95 0.55 -12.48 20.34
CA PRO A 95 -0.82 -12.63 20.83
C PRO A 95 -1.77 -11.52 20.38
N PHE A 96 -1.29 -10.28 20.21
CA PHE A 96 -2.09 -9.17 19.67
C PHE A 96 -2.42 -9.40 18.20
N ALA A 97 -1.46 -9.87 17.39
CA ALA A 97 -1.72 -10.24 16.01
C ALA A 97 -2.76 -11.37 15.92
N ALA A 98 -2.67 -12.36 16.77
CA ALA A 98 -3.66 -13.44 16.85
C ALA A 98 -5.07 -12.91 17.23
N ALA A 99 -5.16 -11.90 18.10
CA ALA A 99 -6.43 -11.27 18.44
C ALA A 99 -7.02 -10.48 17.25
N LEU A 100 -6.17 -9.76 16.51
CA LEU A 100 -6.57 -9.05 15.27
C LEU A 100 -7.08 -10.05 14.22
N ASP A 101 -6.37 -11.16 13.98
CA ASP A 101 -6.75 -12.20 13.02
C ASP A 101 -8.09 -12.83 13.35
N ARG A 102 -8.31 -13.18 14.65
CA ARG A 102 -9.60 -13.70 15.11
C ARG A 102 -10.74 -12.71 14.92
N ALA A 103 -10.52 -11.44 15.26
CA ALA A 103 -11.53 -10.39 15.11
C ALA A 103 -11.87 -10.15 13.63
N ALA A 104 -10.87 -10.11 12.76
CA ALA A 104 -11.03 -9.94 11.33
C ALA A 104 -11.78 -11.13 10.70
N LYS A 105 -11.45 -12.36 11.08
CA LYS A 105 -12.18 -13.57 10.66
C LYS A 105 -13.64 -13.56 11.14
N ALA A 106 -13.88 -13.13 12.38
CA ALA A 106 -15.24 -13.04 12.94
C ALA A 106 -16.12 -12.02 12.23
N THR A 107 -15.53 -10.93 11.70
CA THR A 107 -16.23 -9.90 10.94
C THR A 107 -16.28 -10.18 9.44
N GLY A 108 -15.56 -11.21 8.96
CA GLY A 108 -15.54 -11.62 7.55
C GLY A 108 -14.76 -10.69 6.62
N VAL A 109 -13.92 -9.78 7.16
CA VAL A 109 -13.12 -8.87 6.34
C VAL A 109 -11.95 -9.59 5.66
N ASN A 110 -11.48 -9.05 4.56
CA ASN A 110 -10.40 -9.64 3.76
C ASN A 110 -9.01 -9.43 4.38
N PHE A 111 -8.79 -8.25 5.00
CA PHE A 111 -7.52 -7.89 5.64
C PHE A 111 -7.75 -6.99 6.85
N ILE A 112 -6.81 -7.06 7.80
CA ILE A 112 -6.70 -6.12 8.92
C ILE A 112 -5.26 -5.61 9.03
N GLY A 113 -5.10 -4.29 8.94
CA GLY A 113 -3.82 -3.59 9.12
C GLY A 113 -3.70 -2.95 10.50
N GLY A 114 -2.48 -2.61 10.89
CA GLY A 114 -2.20 -1.93 12.16
C GLY A 114 -1.34 -2.72 13.14
N PHE A 115 -0.87 -3.92 12.78
CA PHE A 115 0.23 -4.56 13.54
C PHE A 115 1.53 -3.81 13.22
N SER A 116 1.63 -2.56 13.70
CA SER A 116 2.55 -1.55 13.18
C SER A 116 3.29 -0.80 14.28
N ALA A 117 4.46 -0.23 13.91
CA ALA A 117 5.26 0.65 14.74
C ALA A 117 5.68 1.93 13.98
N LEU A 118 5.73 3.07 14.68
CA LEU A 118 6.07 4.38 14.11
C LEU A 118 7.38 4.88 14.73
N VAL A 119 8.52 4.49 14.14
CA VAL A 119 9.85 4.67 14.74
C VAL A 119 10.64 5.84 14.17
N GLN A 120 10.07 6.62 13.27
CA GLN A 120 10.74 7.77 12.64
C GLN A 120 11.25 8.81 13.66
N LYS A 121 10.61 8.93 14.83
CA LYS A 121 10.99 9.87 15.91
C LYS A 121 11.97 9.29 16.91
N GLY A 122 12.28 8.02 16.78
CA GLY A 122 13.04 7.22 17.73
C GLY A 122 12.24 5.98 18.13
N MET A 123 12.94 4.93 18.46
CA MET A 123 12.39 3.61 18.71
C MET A 123 12.26 3.36 20.21
N THR A 124 11.04 3.19 20.70
CA THR A 124 10.76 2.76 22.07
C THR A 124 11.00 1.27 22.27
N GLU A 125 10.98 0.77 23.50
CA GLU A 125 11.07 -0.68 23.73
C GLU A 125 9.83 -1.41 23.18
N ALA A 126 8.65 -0.83 23.28
CA ALA A 126 7.43 -1.38 22.68
C ALA A 126 7.54 -1.55 21.16
N ASP A 127 8.14 -0.57 20.47
CA ASP A 127 8.41 -0.66 19.04
C ASP A 127 9.39 -1.80 18.72
N ARG A 128 10.45 -1.95 19.54
CA ARG A 128 11.43 -3.05 19.39
C ARG A 128 10.77 -4.42 19.57
N ILE A 129 9.92 -4.57 20.58
CA ILE A 129 9.16 -5.80 20.81
C ILE A 129 8.26 -6.09 19.63
N LEU A 130 7.52 -5.09 19.11
CA LEU A 130 6.66 -5.29 17.96
C LEU A 130 7.45 -5.76 16.74
N ILE A 131 8.55 -5.09 16.39
CA ILE A 131 9.35 -5.43 15.22
C ILE A 131 9.89 -6.85 15.35
N ARG A 132 10.39 -7.25 16.54
CA ARG A 132 10.85 -8.63 16.78
C ARG A 132 9.73 -9.66 16.70
N SER A 133 8.49 -9.25 16.97
CA SER A 133 7.33 -10.15 16.92
C SER A 133 6.76 -10.32 15.50
N ILE A 134 7.12 -9.47 14.53
CA ILE A 134 6.59 -9.50 13.15
C ILE A 134 6.76 -10.88 12.48
N PRO A 135 7.94 -11.54 12.51
CA PRO A 135 8.12 -12.81 11.83
C PRO A 135 7.17 -13.90 12.36
N GLU A 136 6.99 -14.00 13.68
CA GLU A 136 6.04 -14.91 14.28
C GLU A 136 4.60 -14.50 13.95
N ALA A 137 4.26 -13.26 14.18
CA ALA A 137 2.90 -12.73 13.95
C ALA A 137 2.40 -12.99 12.53
N LEU A 138 3.19 -12.66 11.52
CA LEU A 138 2.76 -12.78 10.11
C LEU A 138 2.90 -14.19 9.54
N SER A 139 3.74 -15.06 10.13
CA SER A 139 3.81 -16.46 9.73
C SER A 139 2.67 -17.31 10.32
N THR A 140 2.10 -16.90 11.46
CA THR A 140 1.06 -17.64 12.19
C THR A 140 -0.36 -17.10 12.01
N THR A 141 -0.53 -15.95 11.34
CA THR A 141 -1.83 -15.33 11.02
C THR A 141 -2.07 -15.30 9.52
N ASP A 142 -3.35 -15.32 9.11
CA ASP A 142 -3.70 -15.37 7.68
C ASP A 142 -3.84 -13.97 7.06
N ILE A 143 -4.60 -13.09 7.71
CA ILE A 143 -5.08 -11.82 7.13
C ILE A 143 -4.60 -10.56 7.85
N VAL A 144 -3.70 -10.71 8.83
CA VAL A 144 -3.06 -9.58 9.51
C VAL A 144 -1.92 -9.04 8.66
N CYS A 145 -1.92 -7.70 8.50
CA CYS A 145 -0.87 -6.97 7.81
C CYS A 145 -0.12 -6.04 8.77
N SER A 146 1.15 -5.81 8.47
CA SER A 146 2.07 -5.05 9.32
C SER A 146 2.78 -3.95 8.55
N SER A 147 3.17 -2.90 9.26
CA SER A 147 4.08 -1.89 8.74
C SER A 147 4.96 -1.26 9.80
N VAL A 148 6.12 -0.77 9.36
CA VAL A 148 7.02 0.01 10.20
C VAL A 148 7.42 1.28 9.46
N ASN A 149 7.14 2.45 10.07
CA ASN A 149 7.53 3.75 9.51
C ASN A 149 8.90 4.14 10.06
N VAL A 150 9.96 3.97 9.25
CA VAL A 150 11.36 4.15 9.67
C VAL A 150 11.90 5.56 9.48
N GLY A 151 11.18 6.40 8.73
CA GLY A 151 11.69 7.73 8.37
C GLY A 151 10.60 8.75 8.12
N SER A 152 10.98 10.01 8.13
CA SER A 152 10.14 11.11 7.68
C SER A 152 10.98 12.32 7.25
N THR A 153 10.38 13.17 6.42
CA THR A 153 10.99 14.44 6.01
C THR A 153 11.37 15.34 7.20
N LYS A 154 10.64 15.22 8.31
CA LYS A 154 10.91 16.05 9.52
C LYS A 154 11.93 15.44 10.47
N ALA A 155 12.00 14.12 10.56
CA ALA A 155 12.80 13.42 11.55
C ALA A 155 14.06 12.75 10.98
N GLY A 156 14.17 12.64 9.66
CA GLY A 156 15.23 11.84 9.03
C GLY A 156 14.90 10.35 9.03
N ILE A 157 15.92 9.51 8.84
CA ILE A 157 15.79 8.05 8.74
C ILE A 157 16.46 7.40 9.94
N ASP A 158 15.75 6.51 10.63
CA ASP A 158 16.30 5.69 11.71
C ASP A 158 16.99 4.45 11.14
N MET A 159 18.33 4.49 11.03
CA MET A 159 19.12 3.42 10.41
C MET A 159 19.19 2.16 11.29
N ASP A 160 19.01 2.29 12.61
CA ASP A 160 18.91 1.12 13.50
C ASP A 160 17.61 0.35 13.23
N ALA A 161 16.51 1.08 13.02
CA ALA A 161 15.23 0.50 12.60
C ALA A 161 15.33 -0.14 11.19
N VAL A 162 15.98 0.55 10.24
CA VAL A 162 16.22 0.01 8.89
C VAL A 162 16.99 -1.31 8.96
N ALA A 163 18.06 -1.37 9.75
CA ALA A 163 18.84 -2.59 9.94
C ALA A 163 18.02 -3.71 10.61
N MET A 164 17.13 -3.37 11.55
CA MET A 164 16.20 -4.35 12.12
C MET A 164 15.24 -4.88 11.07
N MET A 165 14.67 -4.00 10.24
CA MET A 165 13.68 -4.40 9.21
C MET A 165 14.28 -5.33 8.17
N GLY A 166 15.52 -5.12 7.72
CA GLY A 166 16.18 -6.04 6.81
C GLY A 166 16.28 -7.47 7.38
N ARG A 167 16.65 -7.59 8.67
CA ARG A 167 16.68 -8.89 9.38
C ARG A 167 15.28 -9.49 9.52
N THR A 168 14.31 -8.67 9.91
CA THR A 168 12.90 -9.07 10.08
C THR A 168 12.30 -9.61 8.78
N ILE A 169 12.55 -8.93 7.65
CA ILE A 169 12.07 -9.38 6.33
C ILE A 169 12.74 -10.70 5.94
N LYS A 170 14.06 -10.83 6.15
CA LYS A 170 14.80 -12.07 5.86
C LYS A 170 14.27 -13.24 6.67
N GLU A 171 14.10 -13.08 7.98
CA GLU A 171 13.54 -14.09 8.85
C GLU A 171 12.10 -14.45 8.47
N LEU A 172 11.26 -13.46 8.16
CA LEU A 172 9.89 -13.70 7.74
C LEU A 172 9.80 -14.47 6.43
N ALA A 173 10.67 -14.17 5.45
CA ALA A 173 10.75 -14.91 4.21
C ALA A 173 11.10 -16.40 4.47
N GLU A 174 12.10 -16.66 5.34
CA GLU A 174 12.51 -18.01 5.72
C GLU A 174 11.39 -18.77 6.47
N ARG A 175 10.67 -18.11 7.40
CA ARG A 175 9.53 -18.70 8.12
C ARG A 175 8.35 -19.06 7.25
N THR A 176 8.25 -18.45 6.07
CA THR A 176 7.17 -18.67 5.08
C THR A 176 7.70 -19.24 3.76
N ALA A 177 8.83 -19.94 3.80
CA ALA A 177 9.49 -20.51 2.63
C ALA A 177 8.61 -21.52 1.87
N ASP A 178 7.77 -22.26 2.58
CA ASP A 178 6.76 -23.17 2.03
C ASP A 178 5.73 -22.48 1.10
N ARG A 179 5.61 -21.16 1.22
CA ARG A 179 4.73 -20.29 0.43
C ARG A 179 5.51 -19.21 -0.30
N GLY A 180 6.75 -19.46 -0.72
CA GLY A 180 7.56 -18.54 -1.50
C GLY A 180 7.90 -17.20 -0.81
N GLY A 181 7.94 -17.17 0.53
CA GLY A 181 8.17 -15.93 1.30
C GLY A 181 6.91 -15.04 1.44
N PHE A 182 5.72 -15.59 1.25
CA PHE A 182 4.44 -14.84 1.24
C PHE A 182 4.20 -13.95 2.46
N GLY A 183 4.77 -14.30 3.63
CA GLY A 183 4.70 -13.43 4.81
C GLY A 183 5.16 -12.00 4.52
N CYS A 184 6.17 -11.82 3.66
CA CYS A 184 6.70 -10.52 3.28
C CYS A 184 5.71 -9.68 2.45
N ALA A 185 4.78 -10.31 1.73
CA ALA A 185 3.71 -9.59 1.01
C ALA A 185 2.74 -8.86 1.96
N LYS A 186 2.71 -9.24 3.24
CA LYS A 186 1.89 -8.64 4.30
C LYS A 186 2.64 -7.58 5.13
N LEU A 187 3.91 -7.29 4.81
CA LEU A 187 4.78 -6.38 5.54
C LEU A 187 5.26 -5.22 4.65
N VAL A 188 5.08 -4.00 5.14
CA VAL A 188 5.51 -2.78 4.43
C VAL A 188 6.42 -1.94 5.33
N VAL A 189 7.54 -1.47 4.78
CA VAL A 189 8.39 -0.48 5.45
C VAL A 189 8.16 0.89 4.82
N PHE A 190 7.75 1.86 5.63
CA PHE A 190 7.41 3.20 5.16
C PHE A 190 8.45 4.27 5.52
N CYS A 191 8.50 5.31 4.70
CA CYS A 191 8.90 6.66 5.06
C CYS A 191 7.75 7.64 4.77
N ASN A 192 7.48 8.58 5.68
CA ASN A 192 6.33 9.50 5.61
C ASN A 192 4.98 8.75 5.46
N ALA A 193 4.76 7.70 6.23
CA ALA A 193 3.49 6.98 6.21
C ALA A 193 2.30 7.92 6.47
N VAL A 194 1.23 7.77 5.69
CA VAL A 194 -0.05 8.47 5.91
C VAL A 194 -0.93 7.68 6.87
N GLU A 195 -1.73 8.39 7.64
CA GLU A 195 -2.52 7.84 8.76
C GLU A 195 -3.92 7.37 8.35
N ASP A 196 -4.37 7.75 7.15
CA ASP A 196 -5.73 7.54 6.61
C ASP A 196 -5.78 6.56 5.42
N ASN A 197 -4.69 5.85 5.14
CA ASN A 197 -4.55 4.98 3.97
C ASN A 197 -5.51 3.78 4.03
N PRO A 198 -6.45 3.61 3.07
CA PRO A 198 -7.34 2.46 3.01
C PRO A 198 -6.81 1.28 2.19
N PHE A 199 -5.72 1.47 1.43
CA PHE A 199 -5.35 0.63 0.30
C PHE A 199 -4.25 -0.38 0.59
N MET A 200 -3.14 0.09 1.15
CA MET A 200 -1.95 -0.75 1.32
C MET A 200 -2.16 -1.86 2.34
N ALA A 201 -1.45 -2.96 2.17
CA ALA A 201 -1.39 -4.04 3.14
C ALA A 201 -0.93 -3.55 4.53
N GLY A 202 0.00 -2.58 4.58
CA GLY A 202 0.52 -1.99 5.81
C GLY A 202 -0.27 -0.78 6.32
N ALA A 203 -1.51 -0.56 5.89
CA ALA A 203 -2.36 0.52 6.39
C ALA A 203 -2.56 0.44 7.91
N PHE A 204 -2.67 1.59 8.56
CA PHE A 204 -3.02 1.71 9.97
C PHE A 204 -3.91 2.93 10.19
N HIS A 205 -4.59 2.94 11.32
CA HIS A 205 -5.44 4.06 11.73
C HIS A 205 -4.64 4.99 12.65
N GLY A 206 -4.42 6.22 12.22
CA GLY A 206 -3.60 7.19 12.94
C GLY A 206 -4.21 7.63 14.26
N VAL A 207 -3.37 8.12 15.17
CA VAL A 207 -3.84 8.62 16.48
C VAL A 207 -4.55 9.98 16.39
N GLY A 208 -4.38 10.69 15.27
CA GLY A 208 -5.11 11.94 14.97
C GLY A 208 -6.47 11.74 14.34
N GLU A 209 -6.79 10.51 13.94
CA GLU A 209 -8.03 10.16 13.28
C GLU A 209 -9.20 9.97 14.28
N PRO A 210 -10.48 10.07 13.83
CA PRO A 210 -11.65 9.82 14.67
C PRO A 210 -11.63 8.42 15.30
N GLU A 211 -12.45 8.22 16.34
CA GLU A 211 -12.61 6.92 17.01
C GLU A 211 -12.91 5.77 16.04
N ARG A 212 -13.71 6.07 15.00
CA ARG A 212 -13.94 5.22 13.84
C ARG A 212 -14.22 6.08 12.60
N VAL A 213 -13.84 5.59 11.43
CA VAL A 213 -13.99 6.30 10.15
C VAL A 213 -14.14 5.30 9.00
N ILE A 214 -14.87 5.70 7.95
CA ILE A 214 -14.91 4.96 6.68
C ILE A 214 -14.04 5.67 5.66
N ASN A 215 -13.01 4.97 5.17
CA ASN A 215 -12.17 5.38 4.06
C ASN A 215 -12.40 4.43 2.88
N VAL A 216 -12.42 4.97 1.67
CA VAL A 216 -12.69 4.17 0.47
C VAL A 216 -11.56 4.34 -0.52
N GLY A 217 -11.04 3.23 -1.01
CA GLY A 217 -10.08 3.19 -2.10
C GLY A 217 -10.79 2.84 -3.42
N VAL A 218 -10.60 3.65 -4.44
CA VAL A 218 -11.14 3.42 -5.79
C VAL A 218 -10.01 3.32 -6.79
N SER A 219 -10.15 2.42 -7.76
CA SER A 219 -9.12 2.15 -8.77
C SER A 219 -9.74 2.06 -10.17
N GLY A 220 -8.91 2.20 -11.19
CA GLY A 220 -9.33 2.10 -12.57
C GLY A 220 -8.21 2.39 -13.56
N PRO A 221 -7.06 1.68 -13.51
CA PRO A 221 -6.03 1.77 -14.55
C PRO A 221 -6.60 1.51 -15.94
N GLY A 222 -7.46 0.49 -16.09
CA GLY A 222 -8.12 0.17 -17.35
C GLY A 222 -8.97 1.31 -17.90
N VAL A 223 -9.66 2.05 -17.04
CA VAL A 223 -10.45 3.23 -17.46
C VAL A 223 -9.55 4.32 -18.04
N VAL A 224 -8.41 4.60 -17.37
CA VAL A 224 -7.44 5.59 -17.84
C VAL A 224 -6.78 5.12 -19.13
N HIS A 225 -6.36 3.86 -19.21
CA HIS A 225 -5.77 3.27 -20.42
C HIS A 225 -6.72 3.41 -21.62
N HIS A 226 -7.98 3.00 -21.45
CA HIS A 226 -8.99 3.13 -22.51
C HIS A 226 -9.23 4.59 -22.96
N ALA A 227 -9.27 5.52 -21.99
CA ALA A 227 -9.43 6.93 -22.30
C ALA A 227 -8.27 7.48 -23.14
N LEU A 228 -7.03 7.05 -22.88
CA LEU A 228 -5.85 7.48 -23.63
C LEU A 228 -5.81 6.95 -25.06
N GLN A 229 -6.39 5.79 -25.35
CA GLN A 229 -6.51 5.28 -26.72
C GLN A 229 -7.20 6.28 -27.65
N SER A 230 -8.15 7.06 -27.12
CA SER A 230 -8.89 8.07 -27.90
C SER A 230 -8.06 9.33 -28.25
N VAL A 231 -6.93 9.51 -27.57
CA VAL A 231 -6.03 10.67 -27.76
C VAL A 231 -4.60 10.25 -28.13
N ARG A 232 -4.45 9.04 -28.68
CA ARG A 232 -3.16 8.51 -29.11
C ARG A 232 -2.48 9.44 -30.09
N GLY A 233 -1.19 9.76 -29.83
CA GLY A 233 -0.41 10.66 -30.68
C GLY A 233 -0.71 12.15 -30.48
N GLN A 234 -1.65 12.51 -29.58
CA GLN A 234 -1.90 13.91 -29.24
C GLN A 234 -0.81 14.48 -28.30
N PRO A 235 -0.63 15.80 -28.25
CA PRO A 235 0.30 16.44 -27.31
C PRO A 235 0.03 16.10 -25.84
N PHE A 236 1.07 16.18 -24.99
CA PHE A 236 0.97 15.79 -23.58
C PHE A 236 0.00 16.62 -22.73
N ASP A 237 -0.29 17.85 -23.11
CA ASP A 237 -1.33 18.67 -22.47
C ASP A 237 -2.73 18.07 -22.69
N VAL A 238 -3.01 17.54 -23.88
CA VAL A 238 -4.27 16.82 -24.19
C VAL A 238 -4.32 15.51 -23.40
N VAL A 239 -3.22 14.76 -23.34
CA VAL A 239 -3.10 13.54 -22.53
C VAL A 239 -3.38 13.82 -21.06
N ALA A 240 -2.71 14.83 -20.47
CA ALA A 240 -2.90 15.23 -19.08
C ALA A 240 -4.35 15.64 -18.76
N GLU A 241 -4.98 16.41 -19.65
CA GLU A 241 -6.38 16.83 -19.47
C GLU A 241 -7.35 15.64 -19.56
N THR A 242 -7.07 14.68 -20.42
CA THR A 242 -7.85 13.43 -20.54
C THR A 242 -7.75 12.59 -19.26
N ILE A 243 -6.55 12.38 -18.73
CA ILE A 243 -6.33 11.68 -17.46
C ILE A 243 -7.07 12.38 -16.34
N LYS A 244 -6.90 13.70 -16.21
CA LYS A 244 -7.55 14.51 -15.16
C LYS A 244 -9.08 14.35 -15.17
N LYS A 245 -9.71 14.44 -16.35
CA LYS A 245 -11.17 14.26 -16.50
C LYS A 245 -11.61 12.84 -16.15
N THR A 246 -10.81 11.85 -16.50
CA THR A 246 -11.09 10.43 -16.17
C THR A 246 -10.97 10.20 -14.69
N ALA A 247 -9.90 10.67 -14.07
CA ALA A 247 -9.67 10.59 -12.63
C ALA A 247 -10.79 11.27 -11.83
N PHE A 248 -11.28 12.44 -12.28
CA PHE A 248 -12.45 13.10 -11.69
C PHE A 248 -13.68 12.16 -11.65
N ARG A 249 -13.99 11.48 -12.75
CA ARG A 249 -15.15 10.57 -12.81
C ARG A 249 -14.98 9.38 -11.88
N ILE A 250 -13.81 8.75 -11.87
CA ILE A 250 -13.50 7.62 -10.99
C ILE A 250 -13.67 8.03 -9.52
N THR A 251 -13.11 9.17 -9.11
CA THR A 251 -13.22 9.68 -7.74
C THR A 251 -14.67 9.92 -7.33
N ARG A 252 -15.50 10.47 -8.22
CA ARG A 252 -16.93 10.69 -7.95
C ARG A 252 -17.68 9.39 -7.65
N MET A 253 -17.32 8.30 -8.32
CA MET A 253 -17.89 6.99 -8.03
C MET A 253 -17.46 6.47 -6.65
N GLY A 254 -16.17 6.60 -6.31
CA GLY A 254 -15.67 6.26 -4.97
C GLY A 254 -16.34 7.05 -3.86
N GLN A 255 -16.55 8.35 -4.07
CA GLN A 255 -17.24 9.21 -3.11
C GLN A 255 -18.71 8.79 -2.88
N LEU A 256 -19.42 8.42 -3.94
CA LEU A 256 -20.80 7.93 -3.83
C LEU A 256 -20.87 6.70 -2.91
N VAL A 257 -20.01 5.72 -3.14
CA VAL A 257 -19.91 4.50 -2.32
C VAL A 257 -19.52 4.84 -0.87
N ALA A 258 -18.54 5.74 -0.69
CA ALA A 258 -18.06 6.15 0.63
C ALA A 258 -19.15 6.82 1.48
N GLN A 259 -19.91 7.74 0.89
CA GLN A 259 -21.01 8.43 1.55
C GLN A 259 -22.14 7.46 1.93
N GLU A 260 -22.48 6.52 1.07
CA GLU A 260 -23.50 5.53 1.34
C GLU A 260 -23.06 4.52 2.41
N ALA A 261 -21.79 4.07 2.38
CA ALA A 261 -21.23 3.21 3.42
C ALA A 261 -21.21 3.93 4.79
N SER A 262 -20.78 5.19 4.82
CA SER A 262 -20.80 6.04 6.02
C SER A 262 -22.20 6.14 6.61
N ARG A 263 -23.20 6.44 5.78
CA ARG A 263 -24.60 6.57 6.18
C ARG A 263 -25.17 5.26 6.75
N ARG A 264 -24.94 4.11 6.08
CA ARG A 264 -25.49 2.80 6.52
C ARG A 264 -24.81 2.28 7.78
N LEU A 265 -23.52 2.57 7.94
CA LEU A 265 -22.72 2.12 9.09
C LEU A 265 -22.75 3.11 10.26
N ASP A 266 -23.45 4.24 10.12
CA ASP A 266 -23.46 5.32 11.12
C ASP A 266 -22.04 5.65 11.60
N THR A 267 -21.12 5.84 10.64
CA THR A 267 -19.71 6.05 10.89
C THR A 267 -19.22 7.21 10.00
N PRO A 268 -18.49 8.20 10.54
CA PRO A 268 -18.02 9.33 9.75
C PRO A 268 -17.30 8.92 8.47
N PHE A 269 -17.57 9.64 7.39
CA PHE A 269 -16.79 9.54 6.16
C PHE A 269 -15.46 10.28 6.32
N GLY A 270 -14.36 9.62 6.06
CA GLY A 270 -13.01 10.18 6.06
C GLY A 270 -12.60 10.62 4.66
N ILE A 271 -11.99 9.74 3.91
CA ILE A 271 -11.42 10.08 2.59
C ILE A 271 -11.79 9.08 1.49
N VAL A 272 -11.67 9.57 0.24
CA VAL A 272 -11.53 8.73 -0.95
C VAL A 272 -10.07 8.76 -1.38
N ASP A 273 -9.48 7.60 -1.50
CA ASP A 273 -8.18 7.39 -2.10
C ASP A 273 -8.37 6.96 -3.57
N LEU A 274 -7.97 7.81 -4.50
CA LEU A 274 -7.90 7.46 -5.91
C LEU A 274 -6.48 6.97 -6.22
N SER A 275 -6.27 5.68 -6.11
CA SER A 275 -5.01 5.06 -6.48
C SER A 275 -5.21 4.15 -7.69
N LEU A 276 -4.50 4.45 -8.79
CA LEU A 276 -4.41 3.54 -9.91
C LEU A 276 -3.58 2.33 -9.49
N ALA A 277 -4.23 1.41 -8.80
CA ALA A 277 -3.66 0.16 -8.32
C ALA A 277 -4.06 -0.95 -9.30
N PRO A 278 -3.13 -1.47 -10.10
CA PRO A 278 -3.42 -2.46 -11.11
C PRO A 278 -3.81 -3.81 -10.51
N THR A 279 -4.29 -4.70 -11.36
CA THR A 279 -4.45 -6.12 -11.09
C THR A 279 -3.69 -6.93 -12.13
N PRO A 280 -3.44 -8.24 -11.91
CA PRO A 280 -2.83 -9.10 -12.92
C PRO A 280 -3.70 -9.31 -14.17
N ALA A 281 -4.94 -8.82 -14.16
CA ALA A 281 -5.85 -8.93 -15.29
C ALA A 281 -5.39 -8.10 -16.48
N VAL A 282 -5.48 -8.68 -17.68
CA VAL A 282 -5.16 -7.96 -18.92
C VAL A 282 -6.11 -6.77 -19.09
N GLY A 283 -5.54 -5.60 -19.37
CA GLY A 283 -6.29 -4.36 -19.52
C GLY A 283 -6.37 -3.48 -18.26
N ASP A 284 -5.91 -3.98 -17.10
CA ASP A 284 -5.87 -3.22 -15.83
C ASP A 284 -4.42 -2.99 -15.38
N SER A 285 -3.64 -2.29 -16.19
CA SER A 285 -2.18 -2.11 -16.02
C SER A 285 -1.77 -0.64 -16.08
N VAL A 286 -0.99 -0.20 -15.10
CA VAL A 286 -0.32 1.11 -15.12
C VAL A 286 0.81 1.14 -16.13
N ALA A 287 1.56 0.06 -16.30
CA ALA A 287 2.60 -0.01 -17.32
C ALA A 287 2.02 0.23 -18.73
N ARG A 288 0.85 -0.35 -19.04
CA ARG A 288 0.19 -0.14 -20.33
C ARG A 288 -0.30 1.29 -20.53
N ILE A 289 -0.67 2.00 -19.46
CA ILE A 289 -0.95 3.44 -19.54
C ILE A 289 0.30 4.21 -19.99
N LEU A 290 1.47 3.89 -19.42
CA LEU A 290 2.73 4.55 -19.75
C LEU A 290 3.17 4.22 -21.20
N GLU A 291 2.96 3.00 -21.65
CA GLU A 291 3.21 2.58 -23.04
C GLU A 291 2.25 3.28 -24.02
N GLU A 292 0.98 3.47 -23.66
CA GLU A 292 0.02 4.22 -24.48
C GLU A 292 0.43 5.68 -24.68
N MET A 293 1.24 6.24 -23.78
CA MET A 293 1.85 7.58 -23.95
C MET A 293 2.99 7.62 -24.98
N GLY A 294 3.31 6.50 -25.61
CA GLY A 294 4.31 6.39 -26.68
C GLY A 294 5.62 5.73 -26.28
N LEU A 295 5.66 5.04 -25.14
CA LEU A 295 6.81 4.19 -24.77
C LEU A 295 6.64 2.80 -25.37
N GLU A 296 7.70 2.24 -25.94
CA GLU A 296 7.68 0.88 -26.50
C GLU A 296 7.49 -0.17 -25.41
N VAL A 297 8.23 -0.03 -24.30
CA VAL A 297 8.14 -0.88 -23.10
C VAL A 297 8.30 -0.02 -21.86
N CYS A 298 7.48 -0.26 -20.85
CA CYS A 298 7.64 0.33 -19.53
C CYS A 298 9.05 0.01 -18.97
N GLY A 299 9.73 1.02 -18.43
CA GLY A 299 11.13 0.91 -17.99
C GLY A 299 12.12 1.60 -18.92
N THR A 300 11.79 1.80 -20.22
CA THR A 300 12.65 2.55 -21.14
C THR A 300 12.78 4.03 -20.72
N HIS A 301 13.77 4.74 -21.30
CA HIS A 301 13.93 6.18 -21.04
C HIS A 301 12.65 6.94 -21.40
N GLY A 302 12.21 7.84 -20.52
CA GLY A 302 10.92 8.53 -20.61
C GLY A 302 9.87 8.01 -19.62
N THR A 303 9.98 6.77 -19.13
CA THR A 303 9.01 6.16 -18.19
C THR A 303 8.79 7.00 -16.93
N THR A 304 9.86 7.50 -16.31
CA THR A 304 9.75 8.35 -15.10
C THR A 304 9.01 9.65 -15.41
N ALA A 305 9.24 10.27 -16.57
CA ALA A 305 8.54 11.49 -16.99
C ALA A 305 7.05 11.23 -17.27
N ALA A 306 6.73 10.14 -17.97
CA ALA A 306 5.35 9.73 -18.22
C ALA A 306 4.60 9.43 -16.91
N LEU A 307 5.25 8.74 -15.97
CA LEU A 307 4.69 8.46 -14.65
C LEU A 307 4.47 9.73 -13.82
N ALA A 308 5.37 10.71 -13.90
CA ALA A 308 5.20 12.01 -13.25
C ALA A 308 3.95 12.74 -13.75
N LEU A 309 3.75 12.75 -15.08
CA LEU A 309 2.56 13.32 -15.71
C LEU A 309 1.29 12.57 -15.26
N LEU A 310 1.31 11.25 -15.31
CA LEU A 310 0.18 10.40 -14.88
C LEU A 310 -0.21 10.70 -13.43
N ASN A 311 0.76 10.64 -12.53
CA ASN A 311 0.54 10.81 -11.09
C ASN A 311 -0.02 12.21 -10.75
N ASP A 312 0.52 13.26 -11.36
CA ASP A 312 0.06 14.64 -11.17
C ASP A 312 -1.37 14.84 -11.72
N ALA A 313 -1.65 14.35 -12.92
CA ALA A 313 -2.96 14.49 -13.54
C ALA A 313 -4.05 13.72 -12.76
N VAL A 314 -3.74 12.53 -12.24
CA VAL A 314 -4.63 11.74 -11.38
C VAL A 314 -4.96 12.51 -10.09
N LYS A 315 -3.95 13.04 -9.40
CA LYS A 315 -4.15 13.83 -8.17
C LYS A 315 -5.00 15.07 -8.41
N LYS A 316 -4.74 15.81 -9.50
CA LYS A 316 -5.53 16.98 -9.89
C LYS A 316 -6.99 16.63 -10.15
N GLY A 317 -7.25 15.51 -10.83
CA GLY A 317 -8.60 15.02 -11.08
C GLY A 317 -9.33 14.64 -9.80
N GLY A 318 -8.65 13.96 -8.89
CA GLY A 318 -9.18 13.58 -7.57
C GLY A 318 -9.59 14.79 -6.74
N VAL A 319 -8.68 15.74 -6.54
CA VAL A 319 -8.94 16.96 -5.74
C VAL A 319 -10.08 17.81 -6.33
N MET A 320 -10.25 17.82 -7.63
CA MET A 320 -11.39 18.50 -8.27
C MET A 320 -12.73 17.79 -8.05
N ALA A 321 -12.73 16.50 -7.79
CA ALA A 321 -13.93 15.68 -7.63
C ALA A 321 -14.46 15.66 -6.20
N SER A 322 -13.59 15.75 -5.21
CA SER A 322 -13.93 15.63 -3.78
C SER A 322 -13.04 16.52 -2.92
N SER A 323 -13.62 17.12 -1.89
CA SER A 323 -12.88 17.81 -0.83
C SER A 323 -12.25 16.86 0.18
N SER A 324 -12.60 15.59 0.11
CA SER A 324 -12.16 14.53 1.03
C SER A 324 -11.28 13.52 0.29
N VAL A 325 -10.25 13.99 -0.39
CA VAL A 325 -9.23 13.14 -1.02
C VAL A 325 -8.05 13.00 -0.07
N GLY A 326 -7.58 11.77 0.12
CA GLY A 326 -6.50 11.46 1.04
C GLY A 326 -5.79 10.16 0.67
N GLY A 327 -5.22 9.50 1.65
CA GLY A 327 -4.47 8.26 1.48
C GLY A 327 -3.22 8.45 0.64
N LEU A 328 -2.99 7.54 -0.28
CA LEU A 328 -1.82 7.54 -1.17
C LEU A 328 -2.11 8.18 -2.54
N SER A 329 -3.35 8.31 -2.92
CA SER A 329 -3.87 8.85 -4.21
C SER A 329 -2.82 9.08 -5.30
N GLY A 330 -2.95 8.40 -6.42
CA GLY A 330 -2.02 8.53 -7.57
C GLY A 330 -1.78 7.21 -8.29
N ALA A 331 -0.61 7.03 -8.88
CA ALA A 331 -0.26 5.83 -9.63
C ALA A 331 0.63 4.90 -8.80
N PHE A 332 0.21 3.64 -8.66
CA PHE A 332 0.96 2.56 -8.05
C PHE A 332 1.77 1.80 -9.10
N ILE A 333 2.89 1.24 -8.69
CA ILE A 333 3.78 0.48 -9.57
C ILE A 333 4.18 -0.89 -8.98
N PRO A 334 3.23 -1.70 -8.46
CA PRO A 334 3.54 -3.02 -7.94
C PRO A 334 3.95 -3.94 -9.08
N VAL A 335 5.07 -4.66 -8.92
CA VAL A 335 5.59 -5.48 -10.02
C VAL A 335 4.78 -6.75 -10.22
N SER A 336 4.31 -7.41 -9.16
CA SER A 336 3.57 -8.66 -9.29
C SER A 336 2.09 -8.50 -9.65
N GLU A 337 1.53 -7.32 -9.38
CA GLU A 337 0.10 -7.04 -9.52
C GLU A 337 -0.24 -6.36 -10.86
N ASP A 338 0.74 -6.16 -11.75
CA ASP A 338 0.59 -5.45 -13.03
C ASP A 338 1.18 -6.28 -14.17
N GLU A 339 0.34 -6.76 -15.10
CA GLU A 339 0.80 -7.61 -16.21
C GLU A 339 1.86 -6.94 -17.09
N GLY A 340 1.77 -5.64 -17.28
CA GLY A 340 2.75 -4.87 -18.05
C GLY A 340 4.07 -4.68 -17.29
N MET A 341 4.03 -4.46 -15.95
CA MET A 341 5.24 -4.42 -15.13
C MET A 341 5.93 -5.79 -15.09
N ILE A 342 5.18 -6.89 -14.96
CA ILE A 342 5.69 -8.25 -15.04
C ILE A 342 6.41 -8.47 -16.38
N ALA A 343 5.77 -8.10 -17.49
CA ALA A 343 6.35 -8.24 -18.83
C ALA A 343 7.62 -7.39 -18.99
N ALA A 344 7.61 -6.15 -18.53
CA ALA A 344 8.75 -5.24 -18.58
C ALA A 344 9.93 -5.74 -17.73
N ALA A 345 9.67 -6.27 -16.53
CA ALA A 345 10.70 -6.86 -15.68
C ALA A 345 11.30 -8.13 -16.32
N ARG A 346 10.48 -9.01 -16.88
CA ARG A 346 10.95 -10.22 -17.61
C ARG A 346 11.81 -9.89 -18.83
N SER A 347 11.51 -8.81 -19.54
CA SER A 347 12.29 -8.36 -20.70
C SER A 347 13.62 -7.68 -20.31
N GLY A 348 13.83 -7.38 -19.01
CA GLY A 348 14.98 -6.61 -18.52
C GLY A 348 14.87 -5.11 -18.75
N ALA A 349 13.78 -4.59 -19.30
CA ALA A 349 13.56 -3.15 -19.45
C ALA A 349 13.29 -2.44 -18.11
N LEU A 350 12.69 -3.15 -17.16
CA LEU A 350 12.37 -2.64 -15.83
C LEU A 350 13.25 -3.32 -14.77
N ALA A 351 14.36 -2.69 -14.43
CA ALA A 351 15.29 -3.10 -13.37
C ALA A 351 14.97 -2.38 -12.05
N LEU A 352 15.54 -2.85 -10.93
CA LEU A 352 15.34 -2.26 -9.60
C LEU A 352 15.73 -0.78 -9.56
N ASP A 353 16.89 -0.41 -10.12
CA ASP A 353 17.33 1.01 -10.21
C ASP A 353 16.33 1.89 -10.96
N LYS A 354 15.66 1.33 -11.99
CA LYS A 354 14.63 2.04 -12.73
C LYS A 354 13.37 2.22 -11.90
N LEU A 355 12.99 1.19 -11.15
CA LEU A 355 11.88 1.26 -10.20
C LEU A 355 12.14 2.32 -9.13
N GLU A 356 13.33 2.34 -8.52
CA GLU A 356 13.73 3.39 -7.56
C GLU A 356 13.63 4.79 -8.17
N ALA A 357 14.10 5.00 -9.40
CA ALA A 357 13.91 6.28 -10.09
C ALA A 357 12.43 6.63 -10.31
N MET A 358 11.57 5.64 -10.60
CA MET A 358 10.13 5.82 -10.75
C MET A 358 9.45 6.15 -9.40
N THR A 359 9.96 5.63 -8.29
CA THR A 359 9.40 5.91 -6.97
C THR A 359 9.57 7.36 -6.52
N CYS A 360 10.47 8.12 -7.14
CA CYS A 360 10.55 9.56 -6.95
C CYS A 360 9.24 10.28 -7.32
N VAL A 361 8.48 9.73 -8.25
CA VAL A 361 7.30 10.39 -8.87
C VAL A 361 6.00 9.57 -8.77
N CYS A 362 6.04 8.31 -8.34
CA CYS A 362 4.84 7.51 -8.08
C CYS A 362 4.17 7.91 -6.76
N SER A 363 3.08 7.28 -6.39
CA SER A 363 2.37 7.58 -5.13
C SER A 363 2.78 6.68 -3.96
N VAL A 364 3.46 5.57 -4.19
CA VAL A 364 3.79 4.60 -3.12
C VAL A 364 5.30 4.39 -2.96
N GLY A 365 5.94 3.59 -3.82
CA GLY A 365 7.33 3.18 -3.65
C GLY A 365 7.60 1.85 -4.36
N LEU A 366 8.61 1.12 -3.90
CA LEU A 366 8.90 -0.24 -4.34
C LEU A 366 7.84 -1.19 -3.77
N ASP A 367 7.07 -1.79 -4.65
CA ASP A 367 5.95 -2.60 -4.22
C ASP A 367 5.93 -3.97 -4.90
N MET A 368 5.77 -5.02 -4.09
CA MET A 368 5.73 -6.43 -4.52
C MET A 368 6.94 -6.82 -5.37
N ILE A 369 8.14 -6.52 -4.86
CA ILE A 369 9.40 -6.80 -5.53
C ILE A 369 9.97 -8.13 -5.04
N ALA A 370 10.01 -9.14 -5.91
CA ALA A 370 10.70 -10.40 -5.61
C ALA A 370 12.20 -10.27 -5.93
N VAL A 371 13.03 -10.69 -4.98
CA VAL A 371 14.49 -10.74 -5.13
C VAL A 371 15.00 -12.14 -4.78
N PRO A 372 16.25 -12.51 -5.16
CA PRO A 372 16.80 -13.82 -4.83
C PRO A 372 16.70 -14.16 -3.34
N GLY A 373 16.37 -15.40 -3.05
CA GLY A 373 16.16 -15.86 -1.68
C GLY A 373 17.42 -15.78 -0.80
N ASP A 374 18.61 -15.74 -1.38
CA ASP A 374 19.89 -15.55 -0.70
C ASP A 374 20.28 -14.09 -0.48
N THR A 375 19.50 -13.13 -0.97
CA THR A 375 19.72 -11.69 -0.72
C THR A 375 19.90 -11.42 0.76
N SER A 376 21.00 -10.74 1.13
CA SER A 376 21.36 -10.49 2.51
C SER A 376 20.42 -9.50 3.19
N ALA A 377 20.27 -9.63 4.51
CA ALA A 377 19.52 -8.65 5.31
C ALA A 377 20.08 -7.22 5.16
N GLN A 378 21.39 -7.08 4.95
CA GLN A 378 22.06 -5.80 4.76
C GLN A 378 21.71 -5.18 3.40
N THR A 379 21.66 -5.97 2.33
CA THR A 379 21.20 -5.51 1.01
C THR A 379 19.75 -5.04 1.08
N ILE A 380 18.88 -5.82 1.73
CA ILE A 380 17.47 -5.43 1.96
C ILE A 380 17.41 -4.11 2.74
N SER A 381 18.22 -3.96 3.79
CA SER A 381 18.31 -2.73 4.59
C SER A 381 18.75 -1.53 3.75
N ALA A 382 19.70 -1.72 2.84
CA ALA A 382 20.19 -0.65 1.96
C ALA A 382 19.11 -0.20 0.99
N ILE A 383 18.35 -1.11 0.38
CA ILE A 383 17.21 -0.80 -0.48
C ILE A 383 16.13 -0.01 0.31
N ILE A 384 15.86 -0.40 1.55
CA ILE A 384 14.94 0.35 2.43
C ILE A 384 15.47 1.76 2.70
N ALA A 385 16.79 1.91 2.91
CA ALA A 385 17.40 3.21 3.17
C ALA A 385 17.31 4.14 1.94
N ASP A 386 17.52 3.62 0.73
CA ASP A 386 17.41 4.37 -0.52
C ASP A 386 15.98 4.85 -0.76
N GLU A 387 14.99 3.98 -0.59
CA GLU A 387 13.58 4.36 -0.70
C GLU A 387 13.15 5.37 0.38
N ALA A 388 13.61 5.20 1.62
CA ALA A 388 13.36 6.15 2.67
C ALA A 388 14.00 7.52 2.39
N ALA A 389 15.19 7.56 1.77
CA ALA A 389 15.86 8.79 1.35
C ALA A 389 15.07 9.51 0.24
N ILE A 390 14.57 8.76 -0.75
CA ILE A 390 13.69 9.30 -1.80
C ILE A 390 12.44 9.94 -1.19
N GLY A 391 11.77 9.24 -0.29
CA GLY A 391 10.59 9.75 0.40
C GLY A 391 10.88 10.98 1.25
N MET A 392 11.95 10.94 2.03
CA MET A 392 12.37 12.01 2.92
C MET A 392 12.69 13.30 2.16
N VAL A 393 13.49 13.22 1.09
CA VAL A 393 13.92 14.39 0.31
C VAL A 393 12.77 15.00 -0.48
N ASN A 394 11.92 14.16 -1.07
CA ASN A 394 10.79 14.61 -1.90
C ASN A 394 9.52 14.95 -1.10
N SER A 395 9.54 14.81 0.22
CA SER A 395 8.37 15.06 1.09
C SER A 395 7.15 14.24 0.65
N LYS A 396 7.36 13.01 0.27
CA LYS A 396 6.31 12.08 -0.16
C LYS A 396 6.38 10.77 0.62
N THR A 397 5.28 10.04 0.68
CA THR A 397 5.30 8.66 1.18
C THR A 397 6.09 7.78 0.21
N THR A 398 7.01 7.00 0.76
CA THR A 398 7.58 5.83 0.09
C THR A 398 7.37 4.58 0.93
N ALA A 399 7.24 3.45 0.25
CA ALA A 399 7.02 2.15 0.85
C ALA A 399 7.97 1.13 0.21
N VAL A 400 8.37 0.14 0.99
CA VAL A 400 9.11 -1.03 0.50
C VAL A 400 8.36 -2.28 0.90
N ARG A 401 7.87 -3.02 -0.09
CA ARG A 401 7.31 -4.37 0.04
C ARG A 401 8.16 -5.30 -0.83
N ILE A 402 9.25 -5.79 -0.22
CA ILE A 402 10.26 -6.63 -0.87
C ILE A 402 10.15 -8.06 -0.35
N ILE A 403 10.30 -9.02 -1.23
CA ILE A 403 10.08 -10.44 -0.94
C ILE A 403 11.34 -11.21 -1.38
N PRO A 404 12.25 -11.51 -0.45
CA PRO A 404 13.29 -12.49 -0.71
C PRO A 404 12.63 -13.85 -0.91
N ALA A 405 12.76 -14.42 -2.12
CA ALA A 405 12.05 -15.63 -2.52
C ALA A 405 12.90 -16.88 -2.19
N PRO A 406 12.63 -17.61 -1.11
CA PRO A 406 13.48 -18.73 -0.69
C PRO A 406 13.58 -19.79 -1.77
N GLY A 407 14.80 -20.20 -2.10
CA GLY A 407 15.08 -21.21 -3.13
C GLY A 407 14.98 -20.73 -4.58
N CYS A 408 14.64 -19.45 -4.81
CA CYS A 408 14.55 -18.87 -6.13
C CYS A 408 15.76 -17.96 -6.42
N GLY A 409 16.19 -17.93 -7.68
CA GLY A 409 17.22 -17.07 -8.22
C GLY A 409 16.70 -16.11 -9.29
N VAL A 410 17.58 -15.27 -9.83
CA VAL A 410 17.23 -14.31 -10.88
C VAL A 410 16.63 -15.02 -12.09
N GLY A 411 15.48 -14.54 -12.56
CA GLY A 411 14.75 -15.09 -13.71
C GLY A 411 13.67 -16.11 -13.33
N ASP A 412 13.68 -16.63 -12.10
CA ASP A 412 12.56 -17.44 -11.60
C ASP A 412 11.31 -16.59 -11.40
N THR A 413 10.16 -17.23 -11.23
CA THR A 413 8.89 -16.56 -10.94
C THR A 413 8.32 -17.06 -9.63
N VAL A 414 7.84 -16.14 -8.78
CA VAL A 414 7.14 -16.46 -7.53
C VAL A 414 5.67 -16.20 -7.71
N GLU A 415 4.83 -17.18 -7.38
CA GLU A 415 3.38 -17.09 -7.46
C GLU A 415 2.80 -16.73 -6.09
N PHE A 416 2.06 -15.62 -6.03
CA PHE A 416 1.35 -15.18 -4.82
C PHE A 416 -0.15 -15.47 -4.89
N GLY A 417 -0.68 -15.61 -6.11
CA GLY A 417 -2.08 -15.90 -6.39
C GLY A 417 -3.03 -14.72 -6.20
N GLY A 418 -4.25 -14.87 -6.70
CA GLY A 418 -5.31 -13.87 -6.58
C GLY A 418 -4.90 -12.50 -7.11
N LEU A 419 -5.22 -11.45 -6.39
CA LEU A 419 -4.89 -10.06 -6.74
C LEU A 419 -3.39 -9.74 -6.62
N LEU A 420 -2.61 -10.54 -5.88
CA LEU A 420 -1.18 -10.31 -5.70
C LEU A 420 -0.34 -10.84 -6.88
N GLY A 421 -0.93 -11.68 -7.72
CA GLY A 421 -0.36 -12.15 -8.98
C GLY A 421 0.92 -12.96 -8.84
N SER A 422 1.89 -12.68 -9.73
CA SER A 422 3.19 -13.35 -9.77
C SER A 422 4.32 -12.36 -10.05
N ALA A 423 5.48 -12.54 -9.43
CA ALA A 423 6.63 -11.66 -9.64
C ALA A 423 7.82 -12.40 -10.26
N PRO A 424 8.45 -11.87 -11.31
CA PRO A 424 9.77 -12.29 -11.70
C PRO A 424 10.80 -11.87 -10.63
N VAL A 425 11.70 -12.79 -10.27
CA VAL A 425 12.79 -12.52 -9.32
C VAL A 425 13.81 -11.61 -10.01
N GLN A 426 13.95 -10.39 -9.49
CA GLN A 426 14.83 -9.37 -10.05
C GLN A 426 16.24 -9.42 -9.46
N PRO A 427 17.27 -9.10 -10.24
CA PRO A 427 18.64 -9.01 -9.72
C PRO A 427 18.79 -7.87 -8.72
N VAL A 428 19.64 -8.07 -7.72
CA VAL A 428 20.16 -7.04 -6.84
C VAL A 428 21.65 -6.85 -7.10
N HIS A 429 22.21 -5.67 -6.76
CA HIS A 429 23.64 -5.45 -6.91
C HIS A 429 24.45 -6.41 -6.03
N PRO A 430 25.54 -7.01 -6.57
CA PRO A 430 26.35 -7.99 -5.84
C PRO A 430 27.32 -7.36 -4.83
N PHE A 431 27.42 -6.04 -4.80
CA PHE A 431 28.35 -5.31 -3.93
C PHE A 431 27.77 -5.09 -2.54
N SER A 432 28.62 -5.29 -1.51
CA SER A 432 28.18 -5.21 -0.12
C SER A 432 27.90 -3.76 0.32
N ALA A 433 26.77 -3.58 1.02
CA ALA A 433 26.42 -2.38 1.78
C ALA A 433 26.60 -2.57 3.30
N ASP A 434 27.23 -3.66 3.76
CA ASP A 434 27.31 -4.05 5.17
C ASP A 434 27.89 -2.95 6.05
N ALA A 435 28.99 -2.34 5.63
CA ALA A 435 29.63 -1.26 6.39
C ALA A 435 28.74 -0.01 6.47
N PHE A 436 27.97 0.28 5.44
CA PHE A 436 27.02 1.40 5.44
C PHE A 436 25.88 1.15 6.43
N VAL A 437 25.24 -0.01 6.37
CA VAL A 437 24.13 -0.39 7.27
C VAL A 437 24.61 -0.50 8.73
N ALA A 438 25.81 -1.06 8.95
CA ALA A 438 26.38 -1.23 10.28
C ALA A 438 26.74 0.08 11.00
N ARG A 439 26.74 1.23 10.30
CA ARG A 439 26.95 2.54 10.95
C ARG A 439 25.82 2.89 11.93
N GLY A 440 24.60 2.43 11.64
CA GLY A 440 23.43 2.68 12.49
C GLY A 440 23.13 4.18 12.68
N GLY A 441 22.47 4.50 13.77
CA GLY A 441 22.13 5.87 14.16
C GLY A 441 21.06 6.47 13.23
N ARG A 442 21.23 7.76 12.84
CA ARG A 442 20.21 8.46 12.07
C ARG A 442 20.82 9.22 10.88
N ILE A 443 20.20 9.08 9.71
CA ILE A 443 20.39 10.03 8.61
C ILE A 443 19.54 11.26 8.94
N PRO A 444 20.15 12.47 9.08
CA PRO A 444 19.42 13.67 9.47
C PRO A 444 18.35 14.08 8.47
N ALA A 445 17.33 14.79 8.94
CA ALA A 445 16.34 15.41 8.08
C ALA A 445 17.01 16.39 7.09
N PRO A 446 16.53 16.49 5.84
CA PRO A 446 17.09 17.39 4.84
C PRO A 446 16.82 18.86 5.22
N MET A 447 17.62 19.77 4.71
CA MET A 447 17.40 21.20 4.87
C MET A 447 16.09 21.62 4.20
N GLN A 448 15.14 22.10 5.01
CA GLN A 448 13.83 22.53 4.52
C GLN A 448 13.85 23.95 3.91
N SER A 449 14.74 24.81 4.42
CA SER A 449 14.82 26.24 4.05
C SER A 449 15.44 26.49 2.65
N LEU A 450 16.07 25.49 2.03
CA LEU A 450 16.72 25.60 0.72
C LEU A 450 16.06 24.72 -0.35
N LYS A 451 14.78 24.42 -0.21
CA LYS A 451 13.99 23.78 -1.26
C LYS A 451 13.52 24.82 -2.27
N ASN A 452 14.39 25.17 -3.15
CA ASN A 452 14.06 26.05 -4.28
C ASN A 452 14.13 25.25 -5.56
#